data_2aaf159e56c553f080fbf30170a68337
#
_entry.id   2aaf159e56c553f080fbf30170a68337
#
_cell.length_a   1.000
_cell.length_b   1.000
_cell.length_c   1.000
_cell.angle_alpha   90.00
_cell.angle_beta   90.00
_cell.angle_gamma   90.00
#
_symmetry.space_group_name_H-M   'P 1'
#
loop_
_entity.id
_entity.type
_entity.pdbx_description
1 polymer ?
#
loop_
_entity_poly.entity_id
_entity_poly.type
_entity_poly.pdbx_seq_one_letter_code
_entity_poly.pdbx_strand_id
1 'polypeptide(L)'
;KEAISARADELLARVGLADKANVYPKSLSGGQQQRIAIARALAMDPDVILFDEPTSALDPEMVGEVLELMKELAHTGITMLVVTHEMGFARNVSSKTVFMENGVVVEQAPSQQFFASPKEERTRAFLRRIAHTE
;
A
#
# COMPACT_ATOMS: atom_id res chain seq x y z
N LYS A 1 -11.20 -18.30 -23.15
CA LYS A 1 -10.42 -19.00 -22.09
C LYS A 1 -8.95 -18.63 -22.12
N GLU A 2 -8.27 -18.73 -23.25
CA GLU A 2 -6.83 -18.43 -23.40
C GLU A 2 -6.48 -16.99 -23.04
N ALA A 3 -7.26 -16.00 -23.47
CA ALA A 3 -7.03 -14.58 -23.15
C ALA A 3 -7.16 -14.29 -21.64
N ILE A 4 -8.10 -14.96 -20.95
CA ILE A 4 -8.27 -14.83 -19.51
C ILE A 4 -7.08 -15.43 -18.76
N SER A 5 -6.62 -16.61 -19.20
CA SER A 5 -5.43 -17.24 -18.62
C SER A 5 -4.18 -16.38 -18.80
N ALA A 6 -3.96 -15.86 -20.01
CA ALA A 6 -2.83 -14.99 -20.29
C ALA A 6 -2.84 -13.71 -19.44
N ARG A 7 -4.01 -13.10 -19.21
CA ARG A 7 -4.13 -11.93 -18.33
C ARG A 7 -3.86 -12.28 -16.87
N ALA A 8 -4.31 -13.44 -16.42
CA ALA A 8 -4.01 -13.92 -15.07
C ALA A 8 -2.50 -14.15 -14.87
N ASP A 9 -1.84 -14.79 -15.84
CA ASP A 9 -0.40 -15.04 -15.79
C ASP A 9 0.41 -13.75 -15.78
N GLU A 10 0.02 -12.75 -16.60
CA GLU A 10 0.61 -11.41 -16.59
C GLU A 10 0.51 -10.74 -15.22
N LEU A 11 -0.68 -10.76 -14.61
CA LEU A 11 -0.92 -10.15 -13.30
C LEU A 11 -0.15 -10.87 -12.19
N LEU A 12 -0.09 -12.19 -12.22
CA LEU A 12 0.72 -12.97 -11.27
C LEU A 12 2.21 -12.63 -11.38
N ALA A 13 2.72 -12.51 -12.61
CA ALA A 13 4.10 -12.08 -12.83
C ALA A 13 4.34 -10.67 -12.28
N ARG A 14 3.40 -9.76 -12.49
CA ARG A 14 3.48 -8.38 -12.02
C ARG A 14 3.57 -8.26 -10.49
N VAL A 15 2.92 -9.16 -9.76
CA VAL A 15 2.99 -9.19 -8.29
C VAL A 15 4.06 -10.16 -7.76
N GLY A 16 4.91 -10.70 -8.64
CA GLY A 16 6.02 -11.57 -8.26
C GLY A 16 5.63 -13.00 -7.88
N LEU A 17 4.48 -13.49 -8.37
CA LEU A 17 3.92 -14.80 -8.03
C LEU A 17 3.63 -15.67 -9.25
N ALA A 18 4.39 -15.51 -10.34
CA ALA A 18 4.20 -16.29 -11.58
C ALA A 18 4.26 -17.80 -11.35
N ASP A 19 5.11 -18.26 -10.43
CA ASP A 19 5.28 -19.67 -10.06
C ASP A 19 4.13 -20.23 -9.20
N LYS A 20 3.18 -19.39 -8.77
CA LYS A 20 2.07 -19.76 -7.88
C LYS A 20 0.72 -19.92 -8.60
N ALA A 21 0.69 -19.87 -9.93
CA ALA A 21 -0.55 -19.94 -10.72
C ALA A 21 -1.43 -21.15 -10.41
N ASN A 22 -0.82 -22.30 -10.07
CA ASN A 22 -1.52 -23.55 -9.78
C ASN A 22 -1.56 -23.90 -8.27
N VAL A 23 -1.25 -22.94 -7.40
CA VAL A 23 -1.24 -23.13 -5.96
C VAL A 23 -2.57 -22.63 -5.37
N TYR A 24 -3.15 -23.41 -4.47
CA TYR A 24 -4.36 -22.98 -3.78
C TYR A 24 -4.07 -21.81 -2.83
N PRO A 25 -4.97 -20.81 -2.74
CA PRO A 25 -4.78 -19.63 -1.88
C PRO A 25 -4.44 -19.96 -0.43
N LYS A 26 -4.98 -21.06 0.11
CA LYS A 26 -4.73 -21.50 1.49
C LYS A 26 -3.26 -21.89 1.75
N SER A 27 -2.52 -22.22 0.71
CA SER A 27 -1.10 -22.62 0.81
C SER A 27 -0.15 -21.43 0.67
N LEU A 28 -0.67 -20.23 0.43
CA LEU A 28 0.11 -19.01 0.29
C LEU A 28 0.34 -18.36 1.65
N SER A 29 1.49 -17.70 1.83
CA SER A 29 1.76 -16.85 2.98
C SER A 29 0.80 -15.65 3.02
N GLY A 30 0.67 -14.98 4.17
CA GLY A 30 -0.15 -13.78 4.29
C GLY A 30 0.27 -12.68 3.32
N GLY A 31 1.57 -12.46 3.15
CA GLY A 31 2.10 -11.49 2.19
C GLY A 31 1.81 -11.88 0.74
N GLN A 32 1.92 -13.16 0.40
CA GLN A 32 1.54 -13.67 -0.93
C GLN A 32 0.05 -13.50 -1.19
N GLN A 33 -0.80 -13.81 -0.22
CA GLN A 33 -2.26 -13.59 -0.33
C GLN A 33 -2.58 -12.11 -0.55
N GLN A 34 -1.90 -11.21 0.15
CA GLN A 34 -2.06 -9.78 -0.02
C GLN A 34 -1.65 -9.32 -1.42
N ARG A 35 -0.54 -9.83 -1.96
CA ARG A 35 -0.13 -9.54 -3.33
C ARG A 35 -1.13 -10.07 -4.36
N ILE A 36 -1.74 -11.23 -4.14
CA ILE A 36 -2.86 -11.73 -4.97
C ILE A 36 -4.07 -10.81 -4.89
N ALA A 37 -4.40 -10.28 -3.72
CA ALA A 37 -5.50 -9.32 -3.58
C ALA A 37 -5.24 -8.05 -4.41
N ILE A 38 -3.99 -7.58 -4.45
CA ILE A 38 -3.58 -6.46 -5.32
C ILE A 38 -3.71 -6.83 -6.80
N ALA A 39 -3.24 -8.01 -7.21
CA ALA A 39 -3.38 -8.50 -8.59
C ALA A 39 -4.85 -8.56 -9.01
N ARG A 40 -5.72 -9.00 -8.11
CA ARG A 40 -7.17 -9.07 -8.33
C ARG A 40 -7.79 -7.68 -8.52
N ALA A 41 -7.34 -6.68 -7.76
CA ALA A 41 -7.75 -5.30 -7.97
C ALA A 41 -7.28 -4.76 -9.33
N LEU A 42 -6.04 -5.03 -9.70
CA LEU A 42 -5.46 -4.64 -10.99
C LEU A 42 -6.17 -5.29 -12.20
N ALA A 43 -6.75 -6.48 -12.01
CA ALA A 43 -7.48 -7.18 -13.07
C ALA A 43 -8.72 -6.42 -13.56
N MET A 44 -9.23 -5.49 -12.75
CA MET A 44 -10.36 -4.64 -13.11
C MET A 44 -9.95 -3.42 -13.96
N ASP A 45 -8.67 -3.25 -14.27
CA ASP A 45 -8.10 -2.06 -14.93
C ASP A 45 -8.60 -0.74 -14.28
N PRO A 46 -8.41 -0.56 -12.97
CA PRO A 46 -8.99 0.54 -12.23
C PRO A 46 -8.26 1.87 -12.49
N ASP A 47 -8.99 2.97 -12.44
CA ASP A 47 -8.42 4.32 -12.41
C ASP A 47 -7.86 4.65 -11.02
N VAL A 48 -8.46 4.09 -9.97
CA VAL A 48 -8.07 4.30 -8.57
C VAL A 48 -8.06 2.98 -7.81
N ILE A 49 -7.03 2.74 -7.02
CA ILE A 49 -6.98 1.62 -6.06
C ILE A 49 -7.04 2.18 -4.64
N LEU A 50 -7.90 1.56 -3.83
CA LEU A 50 -8.04 1.86 -2.41
C LEU A 50 -7.34 0.77 -1.58
N PHE A 51 -6.41 1.19 -0.71
CA PHE A 51 -5.74 0.31 0.25
C PHE A 51 -6.16 0.71 1.66
N ASP A 52 -6.74 -0.22 2.39
CA ASP A 52 -7.12 -0.02 3.78
C ASP A 52 -6.22 -0.88 4.68
N GLU A 53 -5.21 -0.26 5.26
CA GLU A 53 -4.19 -0.90 6.11
C GLU A 53 -3.63 -2.21 5.51
N PRO A 54 -3.01 -2.17 4.33
CA PRO A 54 -2.65 -3.37 3.58
C PRO A 54 -1.61 -4.27 4.27
N THR A 55 -0.91 -3.77 5.28
CA THR A 55 0.14 -4.50 6.00
C THR A 55 -0.19 -4.84 7.45
N SER A 56 -1.33 -4.39 7.97
CA SER A 56 -1.68 -4.47 9.41
C SER A 56 -1.80 -5.90 9.94
N ALA A 57 -2.18 -6.86 9.10
CA ALA A 57 -2.36 -8.27 9.47
C ALA A 57 -1.16 -9.15 9.07
N LEU A 58 -0.05 -8.56 8.65
CA LEU A 58 1.13 -9.27 8.18
C LEU A 58 2.24 -9.32 9.24
N ASP A 59 2.99 -10.42 9.23
CA ASP A 59 4.25 -10.48 9.97
C ASP A 59 5.25 -9.46 9.42
N PRO A 60 6.11 -8.88 10.26
CA PRO A 60 7.08 -7.85 9.84
C PRO A 60 7.94 -8.26 8.64
N GLU A 61 8.29 -9.53 8.52
CA GLU A 61 9.07 -10.06 7.40
C GLU A 61 8.34 -9.96 6.04
N MET A 62 6.99 -9.96 6.06
CA MET A 62 6.16 -9.91 4.86
C MET A 62 5.78 -8.48 4.45
N VAL A 63 5.87 -7.53 5.36
CA VAL A 63 5.48 -6.13 5.15
C VAL A 63 6.29 -5.50 4.02
N GLY A 64 7.59 -5.70 4.01
CA GLY A 64 8.50 -5.12 3.03
C GLY A 64 8.14 -5.45 1.59
N GLU A 65 7.82 -6.71 1.31
CA GLU A 65 7.46 -7.15 -0.05
C GLU A 65 6.17 -6.49 -0.57
N VAL A 66 5.17 -6.34 0.31
CA VAL A 66 3.92 -5.67 -0.05
C VAL A 66 4.13 -4.18 -0.29
N LEU A 67 4.91 -3.52 0.57
CA LEU A 67 5.22 -2.09 0.40
C LEU A 67 6.04 -1.81 -0.86
N GLU A 68 7.01 -2.68 -1.21
CA GLU A 68 7.75 -2.54 -2.47
C GLU A 68 6.84 -2.68 -3.68
N LEU A 69 5.92 -3.66 -3.70
CA LEU A 69 4.94 -3.78 -4.75
C LEU A 69 4.07 -2.52 -4.87
N MET A 70 3.58 -1.98 -3.75
CA MET A 70 2.79 -0.75 -3.75
C MET A 70 3.59 0.45 -4.26
N LYS A 71 4.86 0.53 -3.94
CA LYS A 71 5.78 1.56 -4.44
C LYS A 71 5.98 1.45 -5.95
N GLU A 72 6.19 0.24 -6.46
CA GLU A 72 6.27 0.00 -7.91
C GLU A 72 4.98 0.44 -8.61
N LEU A 73 3.81 0.11 -8.07
CA LEU A 73 2.52 0.54 -8.59
C LEU A 73 2.37 2.06 -8.61
N ALA A 74 2.84 2.74 -7.56
CA ALA A 74 2.82 4.21 -7.52
C ALA A 74 3.63 4.84 -8.67
N HIS A 75 4.72 4.22 -9.08
CA HIS A 75 5.54 4.67 -10.20
C HIS A 75 4.87 4.45 -11.58
N THR A 76 3.86 3.61 -11.69
CA THR A 76 3.11 3.42 -12.94
C THR A 76 2.13 4.55 -13.23
N GLY A 77 1.91 5.47 -12.30
CA GLY A 77 0.99 6.59 -12.45
C GLY A 77 -0.46 6.27 -12.07
N ILE A 78 -0.76 5.07 -11.59
CA ILE A 78 -2.09 4.74 -11.08
C ILE A 78 -2.39 5.56 -9.83
N THR A 79 -3.61 6.07 -9.71
CA THR A 79 -4.03 6.79 -8.51
C THR A 79 -4.29 5.81 -7.37
N MET A 80 -3.68 6.07 -6.22
CA MET A 80 -3.82 5.23 -5.04
C MET A 80 -4.26 6.07 -3.85
N LEU A 81 -5.26 5.60 -3.11
CA LEU A 81 -5.62 6.11 -1.80
C LEU A 81 -5.26 5.05 -0.77
N VAL A 82 -4.33 5.37 0.13
CA VAL A 82 -3.75 4.41 1.07
C VAL A 82 -3.97 4.86 2.51
N VAL A 83 -4.67 4.04 3.29
CA VAL A 83 -4.72 4.17 4.75
C VAL A 83 -3.63 3.27 5.32
N THR A 84 -2.68 3.83 6.07
CA THR A 84 -1.52 3.08 6.53
C THR A 84 -0.93 3.65 7.82
N HIS A 85 -0.28 2.80 8.60
CA HIS A 85 0.59 3.17 9.71
C HIS A 85 2.07 3.20 9.31
N GLU A 86 2.39 2.84 8.07
CA GLU A 86 3.76 2.80 7.55
C GLU A 86 4.23 4.22 7.19
N MET A 87 4.79 4.93 8.16
CA MET A 87 5.15 6.34 7.98
C MET A 87 6.31 6.53 7.00
N GLY A 88 7.25 5.59 6.96
CA GLY A 88 8.33 5.58 5.96
C GLY A 88 7.79 5.49 4.54
N PHE A 89 6.83 4.59 4.31
CA PHE A 89 6.14 4.48 3.03
C PHE A 89 5.39 5.77 2.68
N ALA A 90 4.58 6.29 3.60
CA ALA A 90 3.82 7.52 3.38
C ALA A 90 4.74 8.70 3.02
N ARG A 91 5.85 8.88 3.75
CA ARG A 91 6.81 9.95 3.50
C ARG A 91 7.47 9.86 2.13
N ASN A 92 7.87 8.64 1.73
CA ASN A 92 8.75 8.46 0.57
C ASN A 92 8.00 8.18 -0.74
N VAL A 93 6.77 7.70 -0.66
CA VAL A 93 6.01 7.24 -1.83
C VAL A 93 4.81 8.15 -2.14
N SER A 94 4.10 8.64 -1.13
CA SER A 94 2.91 9.44 -1.38
C SER A 94 3.24 10.86 -1.82
N SER A 95 2.47 11.39 -2.77
CA SER A 95 2.54 12.79 -3.20
C SER A 95 1.90 13.73 -2.18
N LYS A 96 0.85 13.27 -1.51
CA LYS A 96 0.06 14.03 -0.53
C LYS A 96 -0.27 13.16 0.66
N THR A 97 -0.15 13.72 1.86
CA THR A 97 -0.52 13.07 3.11
C THR A 97 -1.67 13.81 3.78
N VAL A 98 -2.60 13.04 4.32
CA VAL A 98 -3.78 13.53 5.05
C VAL A 98 -3.77 12.89 6.42
N PHE A 99 -3.77 13.70 7.48
CA PHE A 99 -3.95 13.23 8.85
C PHE A 99 -5.40 13.44 9.29
N MET A 100 -6.01 12.34 9.71
CA MET A 100 -7.38 12.33 10.19
C MET A 100 -7.44 11.88 11.64
N GLU A 101 -8.32 12.49 12.41
CA GLU A 101 -8.61 12.09 13.78
C GLU A 101 -10.09 12.37 14.08
N ASN A 102 -10.75 11.44 14.76
CA ASN A 102 -12.18 11.55 15.12
C ASN A 102 -13.09 11.89 13.93
N GLY A 103 -12.82 11.31 12.77
CA GLY A 103 -13.66 11.48 11.58
C GLY A 103 -13.46 12.79 10.83
N VAL A 104 -12.49 13.61 11.22
CA VAL A 104 -12.21 14.90 10.57
C VAL A 104 -10.76 14.97 10.09
N VAL A 105 -10.56 15.74 9.02
CA VAL A 105 -9.21 16.04 8.52
C VAL A 105 -8.58 17.10 9.43
N VAL A 106 -7.49 16.73 10.09
CA VAL A 106 -6.70 17.62 10.93
C VAL A 106 -5.74 18.45 10.09
N GLU A 107 -5.00 17.80 9.22
CA GLU A 107 -4.03 18.46 8.35
C GLU A 107 -3.87 17.67 7.04
N GLN A 108 -3.64 18.39 5.96
CA GLN A 108 -3.25 17.80 4.67
C GLN A 108 -2.22 18.68 3.98
N ALA A 109 -1.21 18.06 3.40
CA ALA A 109 -0.15 18.76 2.69
C ALA A 109 0.58 17.83 1.72
N PRO A 110 1.38 18.36 0.79
CA PRO A 110 2.39 17.56 0.10
C PRO A 110 3.22 16.77 1.11
N SER A 111 3.49 15.50 0.86
CA SER A 111 4.05 14.60 1.88
C SER A 111 5.38 15.08 2.44
N GLN A 112 6.27 15.60 1.62
CA GLN A 112 7.54 16.16 2.11
C GLN A 112 7.32 17.29 3.13
N GLN A 113 6.41 18.21 2.83
CA GLN A 113 6.07 19.29 3.74
C GLN A 113 5.37 18.79 5.00
N PHE A 114 4.44 17.86 4.86
CA PHE A 114 3.70 17.27 5.99
C PHE A 114 4.65 16.67 7.04
N PHE A 115 5.64 15.90 6.60
CA PHE A 115 6.57 15.23 7.51
C PHE A 115 7.72 16.15 7.98
N ALA A 116 8.18 17.09 7.15
CA ALA A 116 9.28 17.97 7.51
C ALA A 116 8.84 19.15 8.39
N SER A 117 7.66 19.69 8.15
CA SER A 117 7.18 20.93 8.78
C SER A 117 5.65 20.91 8.96
N PRO A 118 5.13 20.00 9.79
CA PRO A 118 3.70 19.94 10.07
C PRO A 118 3.22 21.23 10.76
N LYS A 119 2.07 21.75 10.34
CA LYS A 119 1.53 23.02 10.80
C LYS A 119 0.72 22.90 12.09
N GLU A 120 -0.06 21.81 12.19
CA GLU A 120 -0.93 21.60 13.32
C GLU A 120 -0.19 20.98 14.52
N GLU A 121 -0.43 21.47 15.73
CA GLU A 121 0.19 20.91 16.94
C GLU A 121 -0.19 19.43 17.13
N ARG A 122 -1.40 19.07 16.78
CA ARG A 122 -1.87 17.68 16.90
C ARG A 122 -1.11 16.75 15.94
N THR A 123 -0.81 17.20 14.73
CA THR A 123 0.02 16.47 13.77
C THR A 123 1.44 16.30 14.30
N ARG A 124 2.05 17.36 14.82
CA ARG A 124 3.37 17.31 15.45
C ARG A 124 3.43 16.31 16.62
N ALA A 125 2.42 16.33 17.47
CA ALA A 125 2.32 15.40 18.60
C ALA A 125 2.19 13.94 18.14
N PHE A 126 1.40 13.71 17.10
CA PHE A 126 1.24 12.37 16.49
C PHE A 126 2.56 11.85 15.91
N LEU A 127 3.23 12.65 15.10
CA LEU A 127 4.50 12.26 14.46
C LEU A 127 5.61 12.02 15.49
N ARG A 128 5.68 12.82 16.55
CA ARG A 128 6.65 12.59 17.65
C ARG A 128 6.42 11.23 18.32
N ARG A 129 5.18 10.85 18.59
CA ARG A 129 4.86 9.55 19.20
C ARG A 129 5.33 8.37 18.36
N ILE A 130 5.12 8.44 17.05
CA ILE A 130 5.53 7.37 16.14
C ILE A 130 7.05 7.26 16.07
N ALA A 131 7.77 8.39 15.97
CA ALA A 131 9.23 8.41 15.92
C ALA A 131 9.91 7.80 17.17
N HIS A 132 9.21 7.68 18.28
CA HIS A 132 9.70 7.04 19.49
C HIS A 132 9.36 5.55 19.59
N THR A 133 8.60 5.01 18.63
CA THR A 133 8.13 3.62 18.63
C THR A 133 8.88 2.78 17.58
N GLU A 134 9.59 3.42 16.66
CA GLU A 134 10.54 2.82 15.71
C GLU A 134 11.96 2.88 16.28
#